data_ff69977765ce25294c13419581369723
#
_entry.id   ff69977765ce25294c13419581369723
#
_cell.length_a   1.000
_cell.length_b   1.000
_cell.length_c   1.000
_cell.angle_alpha   90.00
_cell.angle_beta   90.00
_cell.angle_gamma   90.00
#
_symmetry.space_group_name_H-M   'P 1'
#
loop_
_entity.id
_entity.type
_entity.pdbx_description
1 polymer ?
#
loop_
_entity_poly.entity_id
_entity_poly.type
_entity_poly.pdbx_seq_one_letter_code
_entity_poly.pdbx_strand_id
1 'polypeptide(L)'
;MALAAAALANAPLVKVKVDRSDPAAQLKAVRSAAPLPKIIVDPNESWTIDEVRGLQGLMTDLRIDLLEQPLPADADGDLAGFRSAIPIAADEAVHVAADLATLPDGYGVVNIKLDKTGGLTAALDLAQAARGRGLGVMTGCMICSSLSIAPAWAIAAQSSFADLDGPLWLAEDRAGGVSAANGVMSPPQPGFWGGI
;
A
#
# COMPACT_ATOMS: atom_id res chain seq x y z
N MET A 1 -6.70 6.35 16.69
CA MET A 1 -6.35 6.83 15.35
C MET A 1 -5.70 8.22 15.37
N ALA A 2 -6.36 9.31 15.79
CA ALA A 2 -5.78 10.68 15.78
C ALA A 2 -4.43 10.81 16.52
N LEU A 3 -4.25 10.20 17.69
CA LEU A 3 -2.99 10.22 18.43
C LEU A 3 -1.84 9.55 17.67
N ALA A 4 -2.10 8.41 17.03
CA ALA A 4 -1.10 7.74 16.19
C ALA A 4 -0.76 8.57 14.94
N ALA A 5 -1.77 9.18 14.32
CA ALA A 5 -1.56 10.07 13.17
C ALA A 5 -0.73 11.30 13.55
N ALA A 6 -0.98 11.91 14.72
CA ALA A 6 -0.21 13.04 15.21
C ALA A 6 1.27 12.71 15.42
N ALA A 7 1.58 11.50 15.91
CA ALA A 7 2.96 11.03 16.04
C ALA A 7 3.69 10.88 14.69
N LEU A 8 2.93 10.72 13.60
CA LEU A 8 3.44 10.56 12.23
C LEU A 8 3.23 11.81 11.37
N ALA A 9 2.86 12.95 11.96
CA ALA A 9 2.52 14.17 11.21
C ALA A 9 3.66 14.71 10.32
N ASN A 10 4.90 14.36 10.62
CA ASN A 10 6.07 14.73 9.83
C ASN A 10 6.58 13.61 8.91
N ALA A 11 5.93 12.44 8.90
CA ALA A 11 6.29 11.38 7.96
C ALA A 11 5.92 11.81 6.53
N PRO A 12 6.66 11.37 5.50
CA PRO A 12 6.32 11.67 4.11
C PRO A 12 5.05 10.96 3.65
N LEU A 13 4.76 9.79 4.22
CA LEU A 13 3.63 8.93 3.89
C LEU A 13 3.09 8.26 5.16
N VAL A 14 1.78 8.17 5.27
CA VAL A 14 1.08 7.45 6.34
C VAL A 14 0.03 6.53 5.72
N LYS A 15 0.06 5.25 6.07
CA LYS A 15 -1.00 4.30 5.74
C LYS A 15 -1.96 4.17 6.91
N VAL A 16 -3.25 4.20 6.63
CA VAL A 16 -4.30 4.19 7.64
C VAL A 16 -5.26 3.05 7.38
N LYS A 17 -5.37 2.15 8.35
CA LYS A 17 -6.43 1.13 8.36
C LYS A 17 -7.73 1.78 8.82
N VAL A 18 -8.78 1.63 8.03
CA VAL A 18 -10.08 2.27 8.26
C VAL A 18 -11.18 1.22 8.30
N ASP A 19 -11.91 1.16 9.39
CA ASP A 19 -13.05 0.25 9.54
C ASP A 19 -14.37 0.89 9.07
N ARG A 20 -15.46 0.11 9.08
CA ARG A 20 -16.78 0.55 8.61
C ARG A 20 -17.60 1.31 9.67
N SER A 21 -17.10 1.50 10.89
CA SER A 21 -17.90 2.13 11.95
C SER A 21 -18.27 3.59 11.63
N ASP A 22 -17.27 4.39 11.23
CA ASP A 22 -17.45 5.74 10.71
C ASP A 22 -16.20 6.16 9.90
N PRO A 23 -16.05 5.69 8.65
CA PRO A 23 -14.91 6.00 7.84
C PRO A 23 -14.69 7.51 7.65
N ALA A 24 -15.77 8.27 7.53
CA ALA A 24 -15.69 9.72 7.33
C ALA A 24 -15.08 10.44 8.52
N ALA A 25 -15.51 10.10 9.75
CA ALA A 25 -14.93 10.68 10.97
C ALA A 25 -13.47 10.24 11.15
N GLN A 26 -13.16 8.97 10.86
CA GLN A 26 -11.80 8.44 10.96
C GLN A 26 -10.84 9.20 10.02
N LEU A 27 -11.20 9.36 8.75
CA LEU A 27 -10.38 10.07 7.76
C LEU A 27 -10.18 11.55 8.13
N LYS A 28 -11.24 12.23 8.56
CA LYS A 28 -11.16 13.62 9.04
C LYS A 28 -10.22 13.75 10.24
N ALA A 29 -10.31 12.85 11.21
CA ALA A 29 -9.46 12.85 12.39
C ALA A 29 -7.99 12.63 12.04
N VAL A 30 -7.70 11.73 11.10
CA VAL A 30 -6.33 11.48 10.63
C VAL A 30 -5.77 12.71 9.91
N ARG A 31 -6.48 13.25 8.91
CA ARG A 31 -5.99 14.42 8.16
C ARG A 31 -5.81 15.64 9.06
N SER A 32 -6.72 15.85 10.03
CA SER A 32 -6.59 16.93 11.01
C SER A 32 -5.34 16.79 11.88
N ALA A 33 -5.01 15.58 12.29
CA ALA A 33 -3.85 15.30 13.14
C ALA A 33 -2.53 15.23 12.36
N ALA A 34 -2.58 14.86 11.08
CA ALA A 34 -1.44 14.75 10.17
C ALA A 34 -1.75 15.49 8.85
N PRO A 35 -1.60 16.83 8.82
CA PRO A 35 -2.01 17.63 7.67
C PRO A 35 -1.07 17.54 6.46
N LEU A 36 0.18 17.13 6.66
CA LEU A 36 1.23 17.18 5.63
C LEU A 36 1.44 15.85 4.87
N PRO A 37 1.45 14.67 5.51
CA PRO A 37 1.75 13.42 4.84
C PRO A 37 0.86 13.12 3.64
N LYS A 38 1.40 12.38 2.67
CA LYS A 38 0.57 11.57 1.78
C LYS A 38 -0.18 10.54 2.60
N ILE A 39 -1.41 10.21 2.20
CA ILE A 39 -2.23 9.24 2.93
C ILE A 39 -2.67 8.13 1.99
N ILE A 40 -2.35 6.89 2.38
CA ILE A 40 -2.96 5.67 1.86
C ILE A 40 -4.06 5.26 2.82
N VAL A 41 -5.26 5.05 2.31
CA VAL A 41 -6.40 4.52 3.06
C VAL A 41 -6.57 3.05 2.69
N ASP A 42 -6.61 2.18 3.70
CA ASP A 42 -6.72 0.74 3.52
C ASP A 42 -7.88 0.19 4.36
N PRO A 43 -9.04 -0.03 3.74
CA PRO A 43 -10.18 -0.67 4.38
C PRO A 43 -10.04 -2.18 4.53
N ASN A 44 -9.01 -2.79 3.96
CA ASN A 44 -8.81 -4.25 3.95
C ASN A 44 -10.09 -5.01 3.58
N GLU A 45 -10.54 -4.84 2.35
CA GLU A 45 -11.70 -5.56 1.80
C GLU A 45 -13.04 -5.32 2.52
N SER A 46 -13.12 -4.30 3.39
CA SER A 46 -14.29 -4.14 4.25
C SER A 46 -15.41 -3.26 3.68
N TRP A 47 -15.15 -2.48 2.62
CA TRP A 47 -16.14 -1.57 2.04
C TRP A 47 -16.92 -2.21 0.89
N THR A 48 -18.06 -1.58 0.59
CA THR A 48 -18.87 -1.84 -0.61
C THR A 48 -18.60 -0.78 -1.67
N ILE A 49 -19.02 -1.05 -2.91
CA ILE A 49 -18.89 -0.07 -3.99
C ILE A 49 -19.67 1.23 -3.70
N ASP A 50 -20.77 1.15 -2.98
CA ASP A 50 -21.56 2.33 -2.61
C ASP A 50 -20.88 3.17 -1.54
N GLU A 51 -20.16 2.55 -0.60
CA GLU A 51 -19.30 3.26 0.36
C GLU A 51 -18.13 3.94 -0.37
N VAL A 52 -17.48 3.25 -1.31
CA VAL A 52 -16.43 3.84 -2.15
C VAL A 52 -16.94 5.05 -2.91
N ARG A 53 -18.12 4.95 -3.55
CA ARG A 53 -18.76 6.06 -4.28
C ARG A 53 -19.10 7.23 -3.36
N GLY A 54 -19.70 6.93 -2.22
CA GLY A 54 -20.15 7.96 -1.25
C GLY A 54 -19.00 8.76 -0.64
N LEU A 55 -17.82 8.16 -0.54
CA LEU A 55 -16.64 8.77 0.09
C LEU A 55 -15.74 9.52 -0.90
N GLN A 56 -15.94 9.43 -2.23
CA GLN A 56 -15.06 10.04 -3.24
C GLN A 56 -14.81 11.55 -3.00
N GLY A 57 -15.88 12.32 -2.78
CA GLY A 57 -15.77 13.76 -2.51
C GLY A 57 -14.95 14.04 -1.26
N LEU A 58 -15.27 13.35 -0.16
CA LEU A 58 -14.54 13.51 1.10
C LEU A 58 -13.05 13.13 0.95
N MET A 59 -12.75 12.02 0.29
CA MET A 59 -11.36 11.60 0.08
C MET A 59 -10.58 12.60 -0.76
N THR A 60 -11.22 13.20 -1.76
CA THR A 60 -10.63 14.30 -2.55
C THR A 60 -10.38 15.54 -1.69
N ASP A 61 -11.36 15.99 -0.91
CA ASP A 61 -11.24 17.16 -0.02
C ASP A 61 -10.13 16.97 1.02
N LEU A 62 -9.99 15.74 1.55
CA LEU A 62 -8.96 15.36 2.48
C LEU A 62 -7.62 15.03 1.81
N ARG A 63 -7.52 15.17 0.49
CA ARG A 63 -6.29 14.89 -0.27
C ARG A 63 -5.74 13.50 0.04
N ILE A 64 -6.60 12.47 -0.07
CA ILE A 64 -6.15 11.07 0.01
C ILE A 64 -5.43 10.74 -1.29
N ASP A 65 -4.25 10.14 -1.18
CA ASP A 65 -3.38 9.85 -2.32
C ASP A 65 -3.63 8.49 -2.95
N LEU A 66 -4.11 7.52 -2.17
CA LEU A 66 -4.38 6.16 -2.62
C LEU A 66 -5.45 5.50 -1.75
N LEU A 67 -6.34 4.73 -2.37
CA LEU A 67 -7.28 3.82 -1.71
C LEU A 67 -6.85 2.37 -2.02
N GLU A 68 -6.46 1.61 -1.01
CA GLU A 68 -5.97 0.23 -1.17
C GLU A 68 -7.07 -0.76 -0.86
N GLN A 69 -7.30 -1.72 -1.75
CA GLN A 69 -8.24 -2.84 -1.66
C GLN A 69 -9.53 -2.54 -0.87
N PRO A 70 -10.39 -1.65 -1.37
CA PRO A 70 -11.60 -1.30 -0.62
C PRO A 70 -12.64 -2.42 -0.57
N LEU A 71 -12.80 -3.17 -1.66
CA LEU A 71 -13.77 -4.24 -1.82
C LEU A 71 -13.12 -5.61 -1.59
N PRO A 72 -13.89 -6.61 -1.11
CA PRO A 72 -13.45 -8.00 -1.14
C PRO A 72 -12.99 -8.41 -2.54
N ALA A 73 -11.90 -9.17 -2.64
CA ALA A 73 -11.31 -9.57 -3.93
C ALA A 73 -12.29 -10.41 -4.79
N ASP A 74 -13.22 -11.13 -4.15
CA ASP A 74 -14.28 -11.89 -4.84
C ASP A 74 -15.48 -11.03 -5.27
N ALA A 75 -15.55 -9.77 -4.81
CA ALA A 75 -16.59 -8.79 -5.15
C ALA A 75 -16.03 -7.54 -5.86
N ASP A 76 -14.77 -7.52 -6.25
CA ASP A 76 -14.11 -6.37 -6.86
C ASP A 76 -14.55 -6.10 -8.31
N GLY A 77 -15.27 -7.04 -8.91
CA GLY A 77 -15.94 -6.86 -10.20
C GLY A 77 -16.84 -5.61 -10.26
N ASP A 78 -17.35 -5.14 -9.12
CA ASP A 78 -18.12 -3.90 -9.01
C ASP A 78 -17.30 -2.64 -9.32
N LEU A 79 -15.97 -2.76 -9.38
CA LEU A 79 -15.06 -1.69 -9.85
C LEU A 79 -14.98 -1.63 -11.38
N ALA A 80 -15.55 -2.58 -12.11
CA ALA A 80 -15.54 -2.53 -13.57
C ALA A 80 -16.28 -1.29 -14.08
N GLY A 81 -15.60 -0.48 -14.90
CA GLY A 81 -16.11 0.80 -15.39
C GLY A 81 -16.18 1.92 -14.35
N PHE A 82 -15.85 1.69 -13.10
CA PHE A 82 -15.82 2.73 -12.09
C PHE A 82 -14.64 3.69 -12.32
N ARG A 83 -14.94 5.00 -12.28
CA ARG A 83 -13.92 6.05 -12.42
C ARG A 83 -13.74 6.75 -11.08
N SER A 84 -12.75 6.32 -10.34
CA SER A 84 -12.41 6.91 -9.05
C SER A 84 -11.73 8.27 -9.21
N ALA A 85 -12.02 9.20 -8.31
CA ALA A 85 -11.35 10.48 -8.22
C ALA A 85 -9.91 10.37 -7.69
N ILE A 86 -9.62 9.29 -6.95
CA ILE A 86 -8.28 8.96 -6.45
C ILE A 86 -7.89 7.57 -6.94
N PRO A 87 -6.60 7.26 -7.15
CA PRO A 87 -6.17 5.92 -7.56
C PRO A 87 -6.64 4.85 -6.57
N ILE A 88 -7.06 3.69 -7.09
CA ILE A 88 -7.35 2.50 -6.29
C ILE A 88 -6.27 1.45 -6.55
N ALA A 89 -5.69 0.90 -5.47
CA ALA A 89 -4.71 -0.17 -5.54
C ALA A 89 -5.35 -1.53 -5.26
N ALA A 90 -5.01 -2.53 -6.07
CA ALA A 90 -5.29 -3.93 -5.82
C ALA A 90 -4.22 -4.51 -4.90
N ASP A 91 -4.61 -5.11 -3.78
CA ASP A 91 -3.75 -5.88 -2.88
C ASP A 91 -4.13 -7.36 -2.89
N GLU A 92 -5.20 -7.74 -2.22
CA GLU A 92 -5.67 -9.12 -2.15
C GLU A 92 -6.12 -9.66 -3.51
N ALA A 93 -6.56 -8.79 -4.41
CA ALA A 93 -7.01 -9.17 -5.77
C ALA A 93 -5.88 -9.53 -6.74
N VAL A 94 -4.60 -9.27 -6.42
CA VAL A 94 -3.46 -9.53 -7.31
C VAL A 94 -2.29 -10.14 -6.56
N HIS A 95 -1.90 -11.34 -6.95
CA HIS A 95 -0.73 -12.05 -6.42
C HIS A 95 0.38 -12.17 -7.46
N VAL A 96 0.04 -12.54 -8.70
CA VAL A 96 1.00 -12.78 -9.78
C VAL A 96 0.58 -12.09 -11.07
N ALA A 97 1.48 -12.02 -12.05
CA ALA A 97 1.20 -11.34 -13.32
C ALA A 97 -0.04 -11.86 -14.07
N ALA A 98 -0.37 -13.15 -13.91
CA ALA A 98 -1.54 -13.76 -14.55
C ALA A 98 -2.86 -13.15 -14.05
N ASP A 99 -2.94 -12.72 -12.77
CA ASP A 99 -4.16 -12.18 -12.18
C ASP A 99 -4.58 -10.85 -12.83
N LEU A 100 -3.61 -10.15 -13.44
CA LEU A 100 -3.92 -8.91 -14.16
C LEU A 100 -4.92 -9.12 -15.31
N ALA A 101 -5.02 -10.34 -15.87
CA ALA A 101 -5.92 -10.62 -16.98
C ALA A 101 -7.39 -10.40 -16.61
N THR A 102 -7.76 -10.65 -15.36
CA THR A 102 -9.12 -10.54 -14.83
C THR A 102 -9.35 -9.31 -13.95
N LEU A 103 -8.30 -8.55 -13.69
CA LEU A 103 -8.36 -7.38 -12.81
C LEU A 103 -9.28 -6.31 -13.41
N PRO A 104 -10.31 -5.84 -12.67
CA PRO A 104 -11.20 -4.76 -13.12
C PRO A 104 -10.47 -3.47 -13.46
N ASP A 105 -10.95 -2.74 -14.45
CA ASP A 105 -10.35 -1.49 -14.96
C ASP A 105 -10.54 -0.28 -14.01
N GLY A 106 -11.25 -0.46 -12.91
CA GLY A 106 -11.32 0.51 -11.83
C GLY A 106 -10.04 0.58 -10.97
N TYR A 107 -9.19 -0.43 -11.01
CA TYR A 107 -7.88 -0.38 -10.38
C TYR A 107 -6.89 0.42 -11.23
N GLY A 108 -6.14 1.31 -10.60
CA GLY A 108 -5.08 2.10 -11.23
C GLY A 108 -3.67 1.75 -10.75
N VAL A 109 -3.57 0.99 -9.66
CA VAL A 109 -2.30 0.61 -9.01
C VAL A 109 -2.37 -0.85 -8.58
N VAL A 110 -1.23 -1.55 -8.53
CA VAL A 110 -1.10 -2.88 -7.92
C VAL A 110 -0.12 -2.82 -6.74
N ASN A 111 -0.49 -3.40 -5.61
CA ASN A 111 0.38 -3.55 -4.46
C ASN A 111 1.11 -4.90 -4.52
N ILE A 112 2.41 -4.84 -4.78
CA ILE A 112 3.30 -5.99 -4.92
C ILE A 112 3.92 -6.31 -3.57
N LYS A 113 3.63 -7.50 -3.05
CA LYS A 113 4.24 -8.06 -1.84
C LYS A 113 4.97 -9.34 -2.20
N LEU A 114 6.23 -9.47 -1.79
CA LEU A 114 7.02 -10.67 -2.09
C LEU A 114 6.40 -11.94 -1.52
N ASP A 115 5.74 -11.80 -0.37
CA ASP A 115 5.00 -12.88 0.30
C ASP A 115 3.87 -13.46 -0.58
N LYS A 116 3.18 -12.59 -1.31
CA LYS A 116 2.09 -12.98 -2.22
C LYS A 116 2.62 -13.54 -3.54
N THR A 117 3.65 -12.90 -4.10
CA THR A 117 4.18 -13.30 -5.42
C THR A 117 5.01 -14.58 -5.38
N GLY A 118 5.46 -15.01 -4.20
CA GLY A 118 6.36 -16.14 -4.06
C GLY A 118 7.83 -15.78 -4.31
N GLY A 119 8.19 -14.50 -4.27
CA GLY A 119 9.57 -14.03 -4.32
C GLY A 119 9.85 -12.97 -5.38
N LEU A 120 11.12 -12.57 -5.46
CA LEU A 120 11.54 -11.40 -6.23
C LEU A 120 11.30 -11.56 -7.74
N THR A 121 11.58 -12.72 -8.32
CA THR A 121 11.42 -12.94 -9.77
C THR A 121 9.99 -12.71 -10.21
N ALA A 122 9.02 -13.39 -9.57
CA ALA A 122 7.61 -13.22 -9.88
C ALA A 122 7.10 -11.80 -9.57
N ALA A 123 7.66 -11.14 -8.56
CA ALA A 123 7.34 -9.76 -8.24
C ALA A 123 7.83 -8.77 -9.33
N LEU A 124 9.00 -9.00 -9.90
CA LEU A 124 9.52 -8.21 -11.04
C LEU A 124 8.67 -8.44 -12.31
N ASP A 125 8.27 -9.70 -12.57
CA ASP A 125 7.38 -10.03 -13.68
C ASP A 125 6.02 -9.32 -13.52
N LEU A 126 5.43 -9.33 -12.32
CA LEU A 126 4.19 -8.62 -12.03
C LEU A 126 4.37 -7.11 -12.21
N ALA A 127 5.48 -6.52 -11.72
CA ALA A 127 5.74 -5.09 -11.87
C ALA A 127 5.87 -4.68 -13.34
N GLN A 128 6.56 -5.50 -14.15
CA GLN A 128 6.68 -5.27 -15.59
C GLN A 128 5.33 -5.36 -16.30
N ALA A 129 4.55 -6.41 -16.01
CA ALA A 129 3.24 -6.64 -16.61
C ALA A 129 2.25 -5.51 -16.23
N ALA A 130 2.25 -5.06 -14.97
CA ALA A 130 1.42 -3.95 -14.49
C ALA A 130 1.71 -2.66 -15.27
N ARG A 131 3.00 -2.30 -15.40
CA ARG A 131 3.40 -1.11 -16.17
C ARG A 131 3.02 -1.23 -17.66
N GLY A 132 3.18 -2.42 -18.25
CA GLY A 132 2.76 -2.69 -19.63
C GLY A 132 1.26 -2.45 -19.87
N ARG A 133 0.45 -2.49 -18.81
CA ARG A 133 -1.00 -2.18 -18.81
C ARG A 133 -1.30 -0.73 -18.39
N GLY A 134 -0.30 0.08 -18.13
CA GLY A 134 -0.46 1.46 -17.64
C GLY A 134 -0.83 1.56 -16.16
N LEU A 135 -0.71 0.48 -15.38
CA LEU A 135 -0.95 0.49 -13.94
C LEU A 135 0.27 1.02 -13.19
N GLY A 136 0.02 1.79 -12.13
CA GLY A 136 1.04 2.15 -11.16
C GLY A 136 1.46 0.95 -10.30
N VAL A 137 2.59 1.09 -9.61
CA VAL A 137 3.09 0.06 -8.69
C VAL A 137 3.24 0.66 -7.30
N MET A 138 2.72 -0.03 -6.32
CA MET A 138 3.02 0.08 -4.90
C MET A 138 3.80 -1.16 -4.47
N THR A 139 4.72 -1.02 -3.54
CA THR A 139 5.41 -2.14 -2.91
C THR A 139 5.03 -2.20 -1.45
N GLY A 140 4.47 -3.32 -1.03
CA GLY A 140 4.10 -3.59 0.36
C GLY A 140 4.81 -4.80 0.95
N CYS A 141 4.51 -5.08 2.20
CA CYS A 141 4.96 -6.29 2.89
C CYS A 141 3.92 -6.75 3.92
N MET A 142 4.12 -7.93 4.46
CA MET A 142 3.50 -8.39 5.70
C MET A 142 4.42 -8.06 6.88
N ILE A 143 4.00 -8.35 8.12
CA ILE A 143 4.91 -8.29 9.28
C ILE A 143 5.99 -9.36 9.06
N CYS A 144 7.23 -8.92 8.93
CA CYS A 144 8.35 -9.79 8.57
C CYS A 144 9.69 -9.13 8.95
N SER A 145 10.78 -9.89 8.87
CA SER A 145 12.13 -9.38 9.16
C SER A 145 12.69 -8.53 8.02
N SER A 146 13.70 -7.74 8.32
CA SER A 146 14.49 -7.03 7.31
C SER A 146 15.02 -7.93 6.19
N LEU A 147 15.29 -9.21 6.50
CA LEU A 147 15.75 -10.15 5.50
C LEU A 147 14.68 -10.44 4.44
N SER A 148 13.42 -10.54 4.85
CA SER A 148 12.30 -10.77 3.92
C SER A 148 12.07 -9.60 2.98
N ILE A 149 12.17 -8.35 3.48
CA ILE A 149 11.92 -7.18 2.65
C ILE A 149 13.15 -6.66 1.91
N ALA A 150 14.36 -7.13 2.24
CA ALA A 150 15.57 -6.65 1.57
C ALA A 150 15.47 -6.73 0.02
N PRO A 151 15.02 -7.83 -0.58
CA PRO A 151 14.84 -7.89 -2.03
C PRO A 151 13.70 -7.00 -2.55
N ALA A 152 12.72 -6.61 -1.73
CA ALA A 152 11.63 -5.73 -2.13
C ALA A 152 12.12 -4.32 -2.51
N TRP A 153 13.30 -3.91 -2.03
CA TRP A 153 13.92 -2.63 -2.40
C TRP A 153 14.10 -2.46 -3.91
N ALA A 154 14.37 -3.55 -4.63
CA ALA A 154 14.50 -3.52 -6.09
C ALA A 154 13.20 -3.07 -6.80
N ILE A 155 12.04 -3.38 -6.20
CA ILE A 155 10.73 -2.98 -6.71
C ILE A 155 10.35 -1.60 -6.15
N ALA A 156 10.57 -1.38 -4.86
CA ALA A 156 10.25 -0.14 -4.17
C ALA A 156 10.93 1.09 -4.80
N ALA A 157 12.16 0.95 -5.26
CA ALA A 157 12.89 2.00 -5.96
C ALA A 157 12.19 2.49 -7.25
N GLN A 158 11.24 1.73 -7.76
CA GLN A 158 10.48 2.01 -8.97
C GLN A 158 8.98 2.16 -8.71
N SER A 159 8.56 2.18 -7.46
CA SER A 159 7.16 2.27 -7.04
C SER A 159 6.76 3.70 -6.72
N SER A 160 5.49 4.01 -6.95
CA SER A 160 4.91 5.32 -6.57
C SER A 160 4.69 5.43 -5.06
N PHE A 161 4.47 4.29 -4.42
CA PHE A 161 4.27 4.14 -2.98
C PHE A 161 5.06 2.94 -2.47
N ALA A 162 5.61 3.05 -1.26
CA ALA A 162 6.27 1.95 -0.57
C ALA A 162 5.80 1.90 0.89
N ASP A 163 5.32 0.74 1.31
CA ASP A 163 4.86 0.42 2.66
C ASP A 163 5.59 -0.84 3.12
N LEU A 164 6.82 -0.66 3.59
CA LEU A 164 7.76 -1.72 3.97
C LEU A 164 8.05 -1.72 5.47
N ASP A 165 7.10 -1.28 6.26
CA ASP A 165 7.24 -1.10 7.72
C ASP A 165 7.21 -2.39 8.53
N GLY A 166 6.99 -3.55 7.90
CA GLY A 166 6.90 -4.86 8.57
C GLY A 166 7.97 -5.10 9.63
N PRO A 167 9.27 -4.84 9.39
CA PRO A 167 10.31 -5.02 10.39
C PRO A 167 10.20 -4.12 11.62
N LEU A 168 9.55 -2.95 11.49
CA LEU A 168 9.42 -1.99 12.60
C LEU A 168 8.45 -2.47 13.70
N TRP A 169 7.65 -3.50 13.41
CA TRP A 169 6.70 -4.12 14.34
C TRP A 169 7.31 -5.29 15.11
N LEU A 170 8.53 -5.69 14.78
CA LEU A 170 9.21 -6.78 15.48
C LEU A 170 9.82 -6.28 16.79
N ALA A 171 9.80 -7.13 17.84
CA ALA A 171 10.50 -6.86 19.07
C ALA A 171 12.02 -6.88 18.87
N GLU A 172 12.51 -7.75 17.98
CA GLU A 172 13.90 -7.86 17.58
C GLU A 172 14.01 -8.18 16.09
N ASP A 173 15.00 -7.62 15.41
CA ASP A 173 15.30 -7.91 14.01
C ASP A 173 16.80 -8.19 13.86
N ARG A 174 17.22 -8.58 12.68
CA ARG A 174 18.61 -8.95 12.37
C ARG A 174 19.52 -7.72 12.39
N ALA A 175 20.71 -7.87 12.95
CA ALA A 175 21.74 -6.83 12.90
C ALA A 175 22.07 -6.44 11.45
N GLY A 176 22.16 -5.15 11.18
CA GLY A 176 22.41 -4.64 9.84
C GLY A 176 21.16 -4.58 8.94
N GLY A 177 19.99 -4.89 9.48
CA GLY A 177 18.69 -4.75 8.78
C GLY A 177 18.32 -3.31 8.46
N VAL A 178 17.07 -3.10 8.02
CA VAL A 178 16.54 -1.76 7.75
C VAL A 178 16.50 -0.91 9.01
N SER A 179 16.56 0.39 8.82
CA SER A 179 16.33 1.36 9.88
C SER A 179 15.29 2.39 9.42
N ALA A 180 14.63 3.05 10.37
CA ALA A 180 13.69 4.10 10.05
C ALA A 180 13.89 5.31 10.96
N ALA A 181 13.79 6.51 10.37
CA ALA A 181 13.82 7.76 11.10
C ALA A 181 12.83 8.73 10.45
N ASN A 182 11.95 9.34 11.26
CA ASN A 182 10.95 10.31 10.79
C ASN A 182 10.08 9.79 9.63
N GLY A 183 9.71 8.50 9.65
CA GLY A 183 8.91 7.87 8.60
C GLY A 183 9.67 7.57 7.30
N VAL A 184 10.98 7.77 7.26
CA VAL A 184 11.83 7.42 6.13
C VAL A 184 12.65 6.19 6.49
N MET A 185 12.53 5.14 5.68
CA MET A 185 13.30 3.91 5.83
C MET A 185 14.59 3.98 5.02
N SER A 186 15.65 3.44 5.61
CA SER A 186 16.93 3.22 4.94
C SER A 186 17.12 1.74 4.61
N PRO A 187 17.72 1.41 3.47
CA PRO A 187 17.97 0.02 3.10
C PRO A 187 18.86 -0.69 4.14
N PRO A 188 18.86 -2.03 4.15
CA PRO A 188 19.83 -2.80 4.92
C PRO A 188 21.27 -2.45 4.55
N GLN A 189 22.20 -2.75 5.45
CA GLN A 189 23.63 -2.55 5.19
C GLN A 189 24.10 -3.39 3.98
N PRO A 190 25.13 -2.95 3.25
CA PRO A 190 25.75 -3.75 2.19
C PRO A 190 26.14 -5.15 2.70
N GLY A 191 25.85 -6.18 1.90
CA GLY A 191 26.10 -7.57 2.28
C GLY A 191 25.02 -8.23 3.15
N PHE A 192 24.00 -7.50 3.58
CA PHE A 192 22.92 -8.04 4.43
C PHE A 192 22.08 -9.11 3.71
N TRP A 193 21.77 -8.89 2.43
CA TRP A 193 21.01 -9.84 1.60
C TRP A 193 21.75 -10.04 0.27
N GLY A 194 22.39 -11.20 0.12
CA GLY A 194 23.03 -11.62 -1.13
C GLY A 194 24.02 -10.63 -1.70
N GLY A 195 24.51 -9.71 -0.91
CA GLY A 195 25.43 -8.68 -1.34
C GLY A 195 26.85 -9.24 -1.54
N ILE A 196 27.45 -8.85 -2.64
CA ILE A 196 28.87 -8.99 -2.92
C ILE A 196 29.62 -7.93 -2.12
#